data_e8b346ae58a652c77dad0191ac8204d2
#
_entry.id   e8b346ae58a652c77dad0191ac8204d2
#
_cell.length_a   1.000
_cell.length_b   1.000
_cell.length_c   1.000
_cell.angle_alpha   90.00
_cell.angle_beta   90.00
_cell.angle_gamma   90.00
#
_symmetry.space_group_name_H-M   'P 1'
#
loop_
_entity.id
_entity.type
_entity.pdbx_description
1 polymer ?
#
loop_
_entity_poly.entity_id
_entity_poly.type
_entity_poly.pdbx_seq_one_letter_code
_entity_poly.pdbx_strand_id
1 'polypeptide(L)'
;MLLRTLIAATALTAAAGVYADSPVDIFNDSLKSSHRIILLPGNEKPAPADSMRAIIDNFYFDQFRNFQDPAAPYFLFMSRDANLAMGIGGCVRMRGWYDWGGAIPANGFAPALIPMTPDPTQMRRFATTPAGTSLFFKVLGHTFADIDYQIYIECNFNGGGGTSGGHDFHLKKAYAIINDWTVGYASSTFSDPAAQPPTVDAQGPNNKMAMTDVLLRWMKPLSRHFTLALSAENPAQQTEQLTDLTAKVDEWLPDFAAFIQYGWRKSEHVRLAAIYRTLSYRNLAEGANRNVGGVGLQLSSISRPLDPLTVYATVTAGKGTASLGGDMLIGNFDLVPDPEREGVLYAPWSLGWCGGLQWNFKPELFVSATVSQSRYLPSYTPADDTYRYGTYIAANVFWNPTPRVQVGAE
;
A
#
# COMPACT_ATOMS: atom_id res chain seq x y z
N MET A 1 -19.90 23.96 -16.32
CA MET A 1 -19.60 24.90 -15.23
C MET A 1 -20.41 24.49 -14.00
N LEU A 2 -19.89 23.56 -13.22
CA LEU A 2 -20.49 23.17 -11.95
C LEU A 2 -19.37 22.80 -11.01
N LEU A 3 -19.23 23.65 -10.01
CA LEU A 3 -18.46 23.38 -8.79
C LEU A 3 -19.11 22.15 -8.15
N ARG A 4 -18.62 20.95 -8.46
CA ARG A 4 -19.12 19.73 -7.81
C ARG A 4 -18.57 19.72 -6.40
N THR A 5 -19.49 19.73 -5.50
CA THR A 5 -19.43 19.74 -4.06
C THR A 5 -18.28 18.89 -3.56
N LEU A 6 -17.36 19.51 -2.84
CA LEU A 6 -16.35 18.83 -2.03
C LEU A 6 -17.10 17.86 -1.11
N ILE A 7 -16.98 16.57 -1.34
CA ILE A 7 -17.46 15.55 -0.41
C ILE A 7 -16.45 15.51 0.71
N ALA A 8 -16.66 16.27 1.74
CA ALA A 8 -15.90 16.17 2.96
C ALA A 8 -16.49 15.02 3.79
N ALA A 9 -15.86 13.85 3.75
CA ALA A 9 -16.10 12.83 4.74
C ALA A 9 -15.26 13.17 5.98
N THR A 10 -15.89 13.48 7.08
CA THR A 10 -15.18 13.62 8.36
C THR A 10 -15.09 12.24 8.98
N ALA A 11 -13.90 11.65 8.94
CA ALA A 11 -13.64 10.39 9.61
C ALA A 11 -12.97 10.66 10.95
N LEU A 12 -13.59 10.24 12.04
CA LEU A 12 -12.98 10.25 13.36
C LEU A 12 -12.43 8.85 13.64
N THR A 13 -11.10 8.71 13.76
CA THR A 13 -10.50 7.43 14.13
C THR A 13 -9.82 7.52 15.46
N ALA A 14 -10.17 6.61 16.38
CA ALA A 14 -9.35 6.29 17.51
C ALA A 14 -8.65 4.97 17.22
N ALA A 15 -7.34 5.01 17.09
CA ALA A 15 -6.53 3.83 16.92
C ALA A 15 -5.69 3.61 18.18
N ALA A 16 -6.01 2.57 18.93
CA ALA A 16 -5.10 2.04 19.94
C ALA A 16 -4.14 1.09 19.23
N GLY A 17 -3.02 1.60 18.76
CA GLY A 17 -2.01 0.80 18.08
C GLY A 17 -0.69 1.53 18.01
N VAL A 18 0.39 0.79 17.93
CA VAL A 18 1.70 1.36 17.67
C VAL A 18 1.78 1.65 16.18
N TYR A 19 1.69 2.92 15.80
CA TYR A 19 2.26 3.39 14.56
C TYR A 19 3.75 3.64 14.82
N ALA A 20 4.56 2.67 14.48
CA ALA A 20 6.00 2.80 14.54
C ALA A 20 6.55 3.49 13.30
N ASP A 21 5.82 4.40 12.65
CA ASP A 21 6.34 5.04 11.45
C ASP A 21 5.87 6.47 11.22
N SER A 22 5.78 7.27 12.28
CA SER A 22 6.23 8.64 12.09
C SER A 22 7.76 8.62 12.16
N PRO A 23 8.47 9.08 11.12
CA PRO A 23 9.93 9.12 11.15
C PRO A 23 10.51 9.98 12.30
N VAL A 24 9.68 10.72 13.02
CA VAL A 24 10.03 11.50 14.21
C VAL A 24 10.08 10.62 15.47
N ASP A 25 9.25 9.57 15.57
CA ASP A 25 9.17 8.71 16.76
C ASP A 25 10.35 7.74 16.90
N ILE A 26 11.08 7.51 15.82
CA ILE A 26 12.23 6.61 15.77
C ILE A 26 13.38 7.05 16.70
N PHE A 27 13.44 8.32 17.04
CA PHE A 27 14.53 8.88 17.84
C PHE A 27 14.20 9.12 19.33
N ASN A 28 12.97 8.85 19.76
CA ASN A 28 12.61 9.05 21.14
C ASN A 28 13.00 7.84 21.99
N ASP A 29 14.03 7.99 22.83
CA ASP A 29 14.49 6.93 23.74
C ASP A 29 13.40 6.43 24.71
N SER A 30 12.35 7.20 24.94
CA SER A 30 11.21 6.79 25.75
C SER A 30 10.39 5.67 25.11
N LEU A 31 10.39 5.51 23.78
CA LEU A 31 9.76 4.40 23.08
C LEU A 31 10.48 3.07 23.30
N LYS A 32 11.81 3.09 23.40
CA LYS A 32 12.62 1.90 23.68
C LYS A 32 12.31 1.27 25.03
N SER A 33 11.88 2.05 26.01
CA SER A 33 11.53 1.57 27.35
C SER A 33 10.15 0.90 27.44
N SER A 34 9.31 1.04 26.40
CA SER A 34 7.93 0.52 26.41
C SER A 34 7.80 -0.91 25.83
N HIS A 35 8.85 -1.46 25.23
CA HIS A 35 8.85 -2.79 24.61
C HIS A 35 9.34 -3.84 25.61
N ARG A 36 8.60 -4.96 25.70
CA ARG A 36 9.03 -6.10 26.49
C ARG A 36 9.85 -7.05 25.64
N ILE A 37 11.15 -7.10 25.90
CA ILE A 37 12.06 -8.11 25.35
C ILE A 37 12.09 -9.27 26.33
N ILE A 38 11.74 -10.46 25.86
CA ILE A 38 11.71 -11.68 26.64
C ILE A 38 12.79 -12.60 26.10
N LEU A 39 13.83 -12.85 26.89
CA LEU A 39 14.83 -13.83 26.54
C LEU A 39 14.27 -15.23 26.77
N LEU A 40 14.35 -16.06 25.73
CA LEU A 40 13.92 -17.45 25.81
C LEU A 40 14.89 -18.24 26.71
N PRO A 41 14.40 -19.20 27.51
CA PRO A 41 15.27 -20.07 28.29
C PRO A 41 16.06 -20.99 27.34
N GLY A 42 17.34 -21.13 27.59
CA GLY A 42 18.25 -21.98 26.80
C GLY A 42 19.61 -22.08 27.48
N ASN A 43 20.39 -23.04 27.06
CA ASN A 43 21.75 -23.26 27.57
C ASN A 43 22.83 -22.64 26.66
N GLU A 44 22.39 -21.89 25.63
CA GLU A 44 23.27 -21.23 24.67
C GLU A 44 24.08 -20.13 25.37
N LYS A 45 25.28 -19.93 24.87
CA LYS A 45 26.13 -18.82 25.32
C LYS A 45 25.51 -17.51 24.92
N PRO A 46 25.33 -16.54 25.83
CA PRO A 46 24.74 -15.25 25.52
C PRO A 46 25.46 -14.54 24.38
N ALA A 47 24.71 -14.00 23.43
CA ALA A 47 25.27 -13.19 22.36
C ALA A 47 25.85 -11.87 22.92
N PRO A 48 26.83 -11.28 22.22
CA PRO A 48 27.27 -9.92 22.52
C PRO A 48 26.12 -8.93 22.48
N ALA A 49 26.19 -7.91 23.32
CA ALA A 49 25.15 -6.86 23.42
C ALA A 49 24.89 -6.17 22.06
N ASP A 50 25.93 -6.00 21.25
CA ASP A 50 25.83 -5.38 19.92
C ASP A 50 25.03 -6.25 18.94
N SER A 51 25.16 -7.59 18.99
CA SER A 51 24.36 -8.50 18.17
C SER A 51 22.88 -8.47 18.56
N MET A 52 22.59 -8.44 19.88
CA MET A 52 21.21 -8.28 20.36
C MET A 52 20.62 -6.95 19.91
N ARG A 53 21.41 -5.87 19.98
CA ARG A 53 21.00 -4.53 19.54
C ARG A 53 20.72 -4.50 18.04
N ALA A 54 21.55 -5.12 17.22
CA ALA A 54 21.34 -5.20 15.78
C ALA A 54 20.03 -5.90 15.41
N ILE A 55 19.64 -6.96 16.11
CA ILE A 55 18.36 -7.63 15.94
C ILE A 55 17.20 -6.71 16.35
N ILE A 56 17.28 -6.06 17.50
CA ILE A 56 16.28 -5.12 17.96
C ILE A 56 16.12 -4.00 16.93
N ASP A 57 17.24 -3.45 16.45
CA ASP A 57 17.23 -2.41 15.43
C ASP A 57 16.61 -2.89 14.12
N ASN A 58 16.81 -4.14 13.70
CA ASN A 58 16.17 -4.72 12.52
C ASN A 58 14.65 -4.83 12.67
N PHE A 59 14.13 -5.16 13.86
CA PHE A 59 12.68 -5.17 14.09
C PHE A 59 12.05 -3.78 13.97
N TYR A 60 12.79 -2.74 14.32
CA TYR A 60 12.26 -1.38 14.39
C TYR A 60 12.73 -0.47 13.25
N PHE A 61 13.82 -0.83 12.57
CA PHE A 61 14.54 0.10 11.67
C PHE A 61 15.06 -0.53 10.38
N ASP A 62 14.39 -1.51 9.81
CA ASP A 62 14.76 -2.04 8.51
C ASP A 62 14.50 -1.01 7.40
N GLN A 63 15.48 -0.10 7.20
CA GLN A 63 15.36 1.01 6.25
C GLN A 63 15.28 0.58 4.78
N PHE A 64 15.69 -0.64 4.42
CA PHE A 64 15.60 -1.15 3.05
C PHE A 64 14.26 -1.81 2.76
N ARG A 65 13.50 -2.13 3.79
CA ARG A 65 12.26 -2.92 3.71
C ARG A 65 11.08 -2.25 4.41
N ASN A 66 11.25 -0.99 4.86
CA ASN A 66 10.22 -0.21 5.57
C ASN A 66 8.87 -0.19 4.87
N PHE A 67 8.85 -0.23 3.53
CA PHE A 67 7.61 -0.28 2.79
C PHE A 67 6.83 -1.60 2.94
N GLN A 68 7.44 -2.62 3.56
CA GLN A 68 6.81 -3.92 3.81
C GLN A 68 6.43 -4.16 5.26
N ASP A 69 7.16 -3.58 6.19
CA ASP A 69 7.06 -3.84 7.63
C ASP A 69 6.48 -2.62 8.37
N PRO A 70 5.17 -2.53 8.50
CA PRO A 70 4.52 -1.30 8.93
C PRO A 70 4.60 -1.02 10.43
N ALA A 71 4.92 -1.99 11.28
CA ALA A 71 4.79 -1.79 12.72
C ALA A 71 5.82 -2.54 13.57
N ALA A 72 6.16 -1.93 14.69
CA ALA A 72 7.01 -2.54 15.71
C ALA A 72 6.20 -3.52 16.60
N PRO A 73 6.77 -4.66 17.01
CA PRO A 73 6.09 -5.64 17.83
C PRO A 73 5.86 -5.14 19.27
N TYR A 74 4.77 -5.60 19.90
CA TYR A 74 4.53 -5.39 21.32
C TYR A 74 5.40 -6.28 22.19
N PHE A 75 5.60 -7.52 21.74
CA PHE A 75 6.42 -8.52 22.43
C PHE A 75 7.50 -8.98 21.47
N LEU A 76 8.73 -8.96 21.94
CA LEU A 76 9.89 -9.49 21.26
C LEU A 76 10.49 -10.62 22.10
N PHE A 77 10.41 -11.83 21.56
CA PHE A 77 11.04 -13.02 22.13
C PHE A 77 12.37 -13.23 21.40
N MET A 78 13.44 -13.46 22.12
CA MET A 78 14.77 -13.63 21.52
C MET A 78 15.52 -14.76 22.21
N SER A 79 16.18 -15.62 21.40
CA SER A 79 17.10 -16.63 21.94
C SER A 79 18.33 -15.94 22.57
N ARG A 80 18.99 -16.63 23.49
CA ARG A 80 20.17 -16.07 24.19
C ARG A 80 21.34 -15.81 23.27
N ASP A 81 21.51 -16.65 22.27
CA ASP A 81 22.56 -16.52 21.25
C ASP A 81 22.21 -15.53 20.13
N ALA A 82 21.03 -14.90 20.22
CA ALA A 82 20.49 -13.97 19.23
C ALA A 82 20.33 -14.54 17.80
N ASN A 83 20.34 -15.86 17.63
CA ASN A 83 20.16 -16.50 16.33
C ASN A 83 18.69 -16.60 15.91
N LEU A 84 17.76 -16.42 16.85
CA LEU A 84 16.33 -16.43 16.60
C LEU A 84 15.65 -15.31 17.40
N ALA A 85 14.86 -14.50 16.73
CA ALA A 85 14.00 -13.53 17.36
C ALA A 85 12.60 -13.54 16.73
N MET A 86 11.57 -13.35 17.55
CA MET A 86 10.17 -13.44 17.15
C MET A 86 9.41 -12.28 17.75
N GLY A 87 8.74 -11.52 16.91
CA GLY A 87 7.91 -10.39 17.28
C GLY A 87 6.43 -10.63 17.03
N ILE A 88 5.59 -10.27 17.98
CA ILE A 88 4.14 -10.27 17.84
C ILE A 88 3.62 -8.87 18.10
N GLY A 89 2.78 -8.35 17.21
CA GLY A 89 2.20 -7.03 17.33
C GLY A 89 0.91 -6.88 16.56
N GLY A 90 0.45 -5.65 16.47
CA GLY A 90 -0.78 -5.31 15.78
C GLY A 90 -1.36 -3.99 16.29
N CYS A 91 -2.57 -3.69 15.90
CA CYS A 91 -3.29 -2.53 16.40
C CYS A 91 -4.79 -2.81 16.48
N VAL A 92 -5.46 -2.22 17.47
CA VAL A 92 -6.92 -2.10 17.48
C VAL A 92 -7.27 -0.76 16.84
N ARG A 93 -8.03 -0.79 15.75
CA ARG A 93 -8.41 0.42 15.02
C ARG A 93 -9.92 0.53 14.89
N MET A 94 -10.44 1.64 15.40
CA MET A 94 -11.82 2.05 15.16
C MET A 94 -11.83 3.24 14.22
N ARG A 95 -12.69 3.21 13.22
CA ARG A 95 -12.87 4.31 12.27
C ARG A 95 -14.36 4.66 12.19
N GLY A 96 -14.66 5.94 12.17
CA GLY A 96 -16.00 6.45 11.91
C GLY A 96 -15.96 7.54 10.84
N TRP A 97 -17.02 7.65 10.06
CA TRP A 97 -17.17 8.70 9.04
C TRP A 97 -18.60 9.15 8.91
N TYR A 98 -18.77 10.36 8.45
CA TYR A 98 -20.06 10.90 8.06
C TYR A 98 -20.03 11.25 6.58
N ASP A 99 -20.89 10.62 5.80
CA ASP A 99 -20.98 10.85 4.36
C ASP A 99 -22.20 11.71 4.04
N TRP A 100 -21.95 12.94 3.61
CA TRP A 100 -23.03 13.87 3.20
C TRP A 100 -23.54 13.59 1.80
N GLY A 101 -22.70 13.06 0.91
CA GLY A 101 -22.94 12.91 -0.52
C GLY A 101 -23.44 11.54 -0.95
N GLY A 102 -23.48 10.55 -0.05
CA GLY A 102 -23.88 9.19 -0.39
C GLY A 102 -22.89 8.44 -1.27
N ALA A 103 -21.61 8.83 -1.23
CA ALA A 103 -20.57 8.30 -2.10
C ALA A 103 -19.67 7.23 -1.43
N ILE A 104 -19.71 7.13 -0.08
CA ILE A 104 -18.82 6.26 0.70
C ILE A 104 -19.64 5.13 1.33
N PRO A 105 -19.80 3.99 0.62
CA PRO A 105 -20.65 2.91 1.12
C PRO A 105 -20.01 2.11 2.26
N ALA A 106 -18.67 2.07 2.32
CA ALA A 106 -17.93 1.20 3.23
C ALA A 106 -16.55 1.81 3.59
N ASN A 107 -15.79 1.09 4.40
CA ASN A 107 -14.41 1.45 4.79
C ASN A 107 -13.40 1.50 3.63
N GLY A 108 -13.71 0.89 2.50
CA GLY A 108 -12.96 0.96 1.26
C GLY A 108 -13.96 1.05 0.10
N PHE A 109 -13.66 1.87 -0.88
CA PHE A 109 -14.51 2.05 -2.07
C PHE A 109 -13.62 2.33 -3.27
N ALA A 110 -14.14 2.09 -4.47
CA ALA A 110 -13.45 2.46 -5.69
C ALA A 110 -14.02 3.79 -6.19
N PRO A 111 -13.25 4.87 -6.24
CA PRO A 111 -13.72 6.16 -6.71
C PRO A 111 -14.31 6.13 -8.13
N ALA A 112 -13.84 5.23 -8.99
CA ALA A 112 -14.42 5.03 -10.32
C ALA A 112 -15.91 4.60 -10.30
N LEU A 113 -16.37 4.02 -9.19
CA LEU A 113 -17.77 3.58 -9.02
C LEU A 113 -18.65 4.58 -8.28
N ILE A 114 -18.14 5.76 -7.93
CA ILE A 114 -18.94 6.81 -7.32
C ILE A 114 -20.01 7.25 -8.33
N PRO A 115 -21.32 7.17 -7.99
CA PRO A 115 -22.39 7.47 -8.94
C PRO A 115 -22.41 8.92 -9.33
N MET A 116 -22.74 9.21 -10.59
CA MET A 116 -22.88 10.56 -11.12
C MET A 116 -24.00 11.34 -10.40
N THR A 117 -25.09 10.65 -10.09
CA THR A 117 -26.22 11.20 -9.33
C THR A 117 -26.24 10.52 -7.97
N PRO A 118 -26.10 11.25 -6.88
CA PRO A 118 -26.17 10.71 -5.53
C PRO A 118 -27.50 10.01 -5.29
N ASP A 119 -27.49 8.86 -4.62
CA ASP A 119 -28.69 8.21 -4.12
C ASP A 119 -29.18 8.95 -2.87
N PRO A 120 -30.38 9.57 -2.88
CA PRO A 120 -30.91 10.29 -1.72
C PRO A 120 -31.04 9.42 -0.47
N THR A 121 -31.19 8.09 -0.61
CA THR A 121 -31.34 7.15 0.52
C THR A 121 -30.02 6.88 1.23
N GLN A 122 -28.88 7.16 0.60
CA GLN A 122 -27.55 6.96 1.14
C GLN A 122 -26.87 8.24 1.62
N MET A 123 -27.49 9.38 1.40
CA MET A 123 -26.98 10.67 1.85
C MET A 123 -27.11 10.84 3.37
N ARG A 124 -26.20 11.63 3.96
CA ARG A 124 -26.18 11.97 5.41
C ARG A 124 -26.07 10.74 6.30
N ARG A 125 -25.22 9.81 5.93
CA ARG A 125 -25.00 8.55 6.61
C ARG A 125 -23.81 8.62 7.57
N PHE A 126 -24.02 8.25 8.84
CA PHE A 126 -22.95 7.96 9.78
C PHE A 126 -22.64 6.46 9.76
N ALA A 127 -21.36 6.10 9.71
CA ALA A 127 -20.94 4.71 9.77
C ALA A 127 -19.64 4.56 10.58
N THR A 128 -19.43 3.36 11.10
CA THR A 128 -18.23 3.01 11.87
C THR A 128 -17.75 1.61 11.50
N THR A 129 -16.47 1.35 11.67
CA THR A 129 -15.90 0.02 11.45
C THR A 129 -14.65 -0.24 12.29
N PRO A 130 -14.47 -1.46 12.83
CA PRO A 130 -13.22 -1.93 13.41
C PRO A 130 -12.31 -2.65 12.38
N ALA A 131 -12.70 -2.73 11.12
CA ALA A 131 -12.06 -3.57 10.08
C ALA A 131 -10.57 -3.31 9.87
N GLY A 132 -10.09 -2.11 10.25
CA GLY A 132 -8.67 -1.77 10.20
C GLY A 132 -7.81 -2.38 11.34
N THR A 133 -8.44 -3.06 12.32
CA THR A 133 -7.72 -3.81 13.35
C THR A 133 -6.86 -4.88 12.70
N SER A 134 -5.59 -4.97 13.10
CA SER A 134 -4.64 -5.90 12.50
C SER A 134 -3.76 -6.59 13.53
N LEU A 135 -3.26 -7.76 13.15
CA LEU A 135 -2.29 -8.55 13.88
C LEU A 135 -1.15 -8.92 12.94
N PHE A 136 0.08 -8.92 13.43
CA PHE A 136 1.21 -9.41 12.68
C PHE A 136 2.14 -10.27 13.54
N PHE A 137 2.87 -11.12 12.85
CA PHE A 137 3.90 -11.99 13.36
C PHE A 137 5.15 -11.85 12.48
N LYS A 138 6.31 -11.60 13.11
CA LYS A 138 7.59 -11.46 12.41
C LYS A 138 8.63 -12.34 13.09
N VAL A 139 9.33 -13.14 12.31
CA VAL A 139 10.48 -13.96 12.77
C VAL A 139 11.72 -13.49 12.04
N LEU A 140 12.79 -13.31 12.76
CA LEU A 140 14.14 -13.13 12.24
C LEU A 140 14.98 -14.29 12.72
N GLY A 141 15.81 -14.84 11.84
CA GLY A 141 16.72 -15.91 12.20
C GLY A 141 17.99 -15.88 11.36
N HIS A 142 19.03 -16.42 11.96
CA HIS A 142 20.32 -16.66 11.33
C HIS A 142 20.65 -18.14 11.47
N THR A 143 21.08 -18.76 10.39
CA THR A 143 21.43 -20.20 10.38
C THR A 143 22.93 -20.40 10.47
N PHE A 144 23.34 -21.61 10.84
CA PHE A 144 24.77 -22.01 10.85
C PHE A 144 25.43 -21.95 9.46
N ALA A 145 24.63 -21.86 8.38
CA ALA A 145 25.11 -21.70 7.01
C ALA A 145 25.27 -20.23 6.58
N ASP A 146 25.30 -19.30 7.53
CA ASP A 146 25.40 -17.86 7.27
C ASP A 146 24.24 -17.30 6.41
N ILE A 147 23.04 -17.85 6.63
CA ILE A 147 21.82 -17.45 5.95
C ILE A 147 20.93 -16.66 6.90
N ASP A 148 20.67 -15.40 6.56
CA ASP A 148 19.66 -14.57 7.22
C ASP A 148 18.28 -14.84 6.62
N TYR A 149 17.29 -15.04 7.48
CA TYR A 149 15.92 -15.18 7.04
C TYR A 149 14.96 -14.36 7.88
N GLN A 150 13.90 -13.91 7.23
CA GLN A 150 12.76 -13.24 7.86
C GLN A 150 11.48 -13.90 7.37
N ILE A 151 10.54 -14.14 8.28
CA ILE A 151 9.18 -14.54 7.97
C ILE A 151 8.26 -13.45 8.51
N TYR A 152 7.31 -13.00 7.70
CA TYR A 152 6.31 -11.99 8.10
C TYR A 152 4.92 -12.40 7.66
N ILE A 153 3.97 -12.33 8.58
CA ILE A 153 2.55 -12.56 8.33
C ILE A 153 1.76 -11.44 8.97
N GLU A 154 0.87 -10.80 8.22
CA GLU A 154 -0.03 -9.75 8.68
C GLU A 154 -1.45 -10.03 8.20
N CYS A 155 -2.41 -9.94 9.12
CA CYS A 155 -3.82 -10.06 8.85
C CYS A 155 -4.59 -8.86 9.42
N ASN A 156 -5.72 -8.51 8.82
CA ASN A 156 -6.70 -7.61 9.40
C ASN A 156 -8.11 -8.21 9.34
N PHE A 157 -9.13 -7.44 9.75
CA PHE A 157 -10.53 -7.86 9.74
C PHE A 157 -11.34 -7.19 8.62
N ASN A 158 -10.68 -6.89 7.49
CA ASN A 158 -11.30 -6.25 6.33
C ASN A 158 -11.71 -7.26 5.24
N GLY A 159 -11.87 -8.53 5.59
CA GLY A 159 -12.44 -9.54 4.72
C GLY A 159 -13.90 -9.26 4.41
N GLY A 160 -14.40 -9.79 3.29
CA GLY A 160 -15.81 -9.67 2.91
C GLY A 160 -16.70 -10.25 3.99
N GLY A 161 -17.39 -9.40 4.75
CA GLY A 161 -18.34 -9.82 5.77
C GLY A 161 -19.44 -10.66 5.14
N GLY A 162 -19.69 -11.84 5.71
CA GLY A 162 -20.85 -12.64 5.35
C GLY A 162 -22.17 -11.91 5.56
N THR A 163 -23.29 -12.57 5.30
CA THR A 163 -24.66 -12.04 5.39
C THR A 163 -25.05 -11.35 6.69
N SER A 164 -24.24 -11.47 7.74
CA SER A 164 -24.48 -10.88 9.08
C SER A 164 -23.64 -9.64 9.41
N GLY A 165 -22.92 -9.06 8.42
CA GLY A 165 -22.05 -7.91 8.65
C GLY A 165 -20.79 -8.25 9.47
N GLY A 166 -20.36 -9.50 9.46
CA GLY A 166 -19.16 -9.97 10.13
C GLY A 166 -17.87 -9.33 9.56
N HIS A 167 -16.83 -9.38 10.38
CA HIS A 167 -15.50 -8.92 10.00
C HIS A 167 -14.59 -10.14 9.84
N ASP A 168 -14.48 -10.64 8.60
CA ASP A 168 -13.66 -11.81 8.30
C ASP A 168 -12.19 -11.49 8.26
N PHE A 169 -11.37 -12.49 8.57
CA PHE A 169 -9.92 -12.39 8.43
C PHE A 169 -9.53 -12.14 6.98
N HIS A 170 -8.70 -11.15 6.77
CA HIS A 170 -8.10 -10.83 5.48
C HIS A 170 -6.58 -10.85 5.60
N LEU A 171 -5.93 -11.71 4.80
CA LEU A 171 -4.48 -11.77 4.72
C LEU A 171 -3.97 -10.53 4.00
N LYS A 172 -3.18 -9.71 4.68
CA LYS A 172 -2.56 -8.50 4.11
C LYS A 172 -1.20 -8.78 3.52
N LYS A 173 -0.39 -9.58 4.22
CA LYS A 173 0.96 -9.96 3.80
C LYS A 173 1.31 -11.32 4.36
N ALA A 174 2.04 -12.13 3.59
CA ALA A 174 2.61 -13.40 4.04
C ALA A 174 3.82 -13.71 3.16
N TYR A 175 5.02 -13.41 3.64
CA TYR A 175 6.23 -13.58 2.84
C TYR A 175 7.42 -14.03 3.70
N ALA A 176 8.39 -14.62 3.02
CA ALA A 176 9.71 -14.89 3.56
C ALA A 176 10.76 -14.08 2.81
N ILE A 177 11.77 -13.63 3.54
CA ILE A 177 12.99 -13.04 2.99
C ILE A 177 14.13 -13.99 3.34
N ILE A 178 14.95 -14.34 2.37
CA ILE A 178 16.14 -15.15 2.53
C ILE A 178 17.28 -14.40 1.84
N ASN A 179 18.19 -13.85 2.62
CA ASN A 179 19.22 -12.92 2.16
C ASN A 179 18.60 -11.78 1.31
N ASP A 180 18.94 -11.70 0.02
CA ASP A 180 18.42 -10.67 -0.91
C ASP A 180 17.08 -11.05 -1.58
N TRP A 181 16.53 -12.25 -1.32
CA TRP A 181 15.34 -12.77 -1.97
C TRP A 181 14.10 -12.66 -1.09
N THR A 182 13.01 -12.18 -1.65
CA THR A 182 11.67 -12.19 -1.02
C THR A 182 10.76 -13.10 -1.83
N VAL A 183 10.06 -13.99 -1.17
CA VAL A 183 9.04 -14.87 -1.78
C VAL A 183 7.78 -14.85 -0.95
N GLY A 184 6.63 -14.75 -1.60
CA GLY A 184 5.31 -14.80 -0.97
C GLY A 184 4.43 -13.60 -1.32
N TYR A 185 3.38 -13.39 -0.52
CA TYR A 185 2.39 -12.34 -0.70
C TYR A 185 2.86 -11.05 -0.03
N ALA A 186 3.37 -10.13 -0.83
CA ALA A 186 4.03 -8.90 -0.36
C ALA A 186 3.66 -7.71 -1.25
N SER A 187 3.97 -6.50 -0.78
CA SER A 187 3.77 -5.29 -1.59
C SER A 187 4.55 -5.39 -2.91
N SER A 188 3.88 -5.07 -4.00
CA SER A 188 4.48 -5.04 -5.34
C SER A 188 5.73 -4.17 -5.37
N THR A 189 6.71 -4.57 -6.16
CA THR A 189 7.95 -3.83 -6.42
C THR A 189 7.68 -2.51 -7.14
N PHE A 190 6.58 -2.44 -7.89
CA PHE A 190 6.13 -1.21 -8.53
C PHE A 190 5.58 -0.18 -7.53
N SER A 191 5.10 -0.60 -6.37
CA SER A 191 4.53 0.27 -5.33
C SER A 191 5.60 0.95 -4.46
N ASP A 192 5.30 2.15 -3.97
CA ASP A 192 6.09 2.83 -2.94
C ASP A 192 5.19 3.32 -1.79
N PRO A 193 4.83 2.45 -0.86
CA PRO A 193 3.97 2.83 0.28
C PRO A 193 4.59 3.88 1.19
N ALA A 194 5.92 3.99 1.25
CA ALA A 194 6.62 4.98 2.07
C ALA A 194 6.41 6.41 1.58
N ALA A 195 6.22 6.61 0.27
CA ALA A 195 5.97 7.91 -0.34
C ALA A 195 4.49 8.33 -0.33
N GLN A 196 3.65 7.65 0.47
CA GLN A 196 2.24 8.01 0.62
C GLN A 196 2.05 8.94 1.83
N PRO A 197 1.37 10.09 1.66
CA PRO A 197 1.06 10.96 2.78
C PRO A 197 0.08 10.28 3.75
N PRO A 198 0.20 10.53 5.07
CA PRO A 198 -0.72 9.97 6.05
C PRO A 198 -2.12 10.57 5.90
N THR A 199 -3.14 9.70 5.85
CA THR A 199 -4.56 10.03 5.80
C THR A 199 -5.34 9.21 6.84
N VAL A 200 -6.43 9.78 7.35
CA VAL A 200 -7.38 9.05 8.21
C VAL A 200 -8.23 8.13 7.36
N ASP A 201 -8.60 8.55 6.17
CA ASP A 201 -9.29 7.73 5.18
C ASP A 201 -8.48 6.49 4.80
N ALA A 202 -9.14 5.32 4.77
CA ALA A 202 -8.51 4.06 4.39
C ALA A 202 -8.18 3.99 2.90
N GLN A 203 -9.02 4.59 2.08
CA GLN A 203 -8.81 4.65 0.63
C GLN A 203 -7.56 5.45 0.32
N GLY A 204 -7.44 6.65 0.95
CA GLY A 204 -6.32 7.55 0.73
C GLY A 204 -6.29 8.15 -0.68
N PRO A 205 -5.13 8.64 -1.11
CA PRO A 205 -4.99 9.36 -2.38
C PRO A 205 -5.34 8.51 -3.61
N ASN A 206 -5.90 9.15 -4.63
CA ASN A 206 -6.31 8.50 -5.87
C ASN A 206 -5.16 7.77 -6.60
N ASN A 207 -3.98 8.38 -6.62
CA ASN A 207 -2.77 7.78 -7.21
C ASN A 207 -2.02 6.87 -6.23
N LYS A 208 -2.72 6.16 -5.37
CA LYS A 208 -2.12 5.20 -4.45
C LYS A 208 -1.93 3.86 -5.14
N MET A 209 -0.69 3.53 -5.46
CA MET A 209 -0.31 2.18 -5.90
C MET A 209 -0.06 1.33 -4.66
N ALA A 210 -1.04 0.55 -4.25
CA ALA A 210 -1.00 -0.22 -3.00
C ALA A 210 -1.23 -1.71 -3.23
N MET A 211 -0.72 -2.24 -4.33
CA MET A 211 -0.87 -3.65 -4.67
C MET A 211 -0.03 -4.54 -3.77
N THR A 212 -0.65 -5.64 -3.36
CA THR A 212 0.01 -6.76 -2.69
C THR A 212 -0.29 -8.00 -3.49
N ASP A 213 0.75 -8.71 -3.90
CA ASP A 213 0.64 -9.89 -4.74
C ASP A 213 1.64 -10.96 -4.35
N VAL A 214 1.42 -12.19 -4.85
CA VAL A 214 2.43 -13.24 -4.76
C VAL A 214 3.57 -12.88 -5.70
N LEU A 215 4.77 -12.80 -5.16
CA LEU A 215 5.95 -12.39 -5.93
C LEU A 215 7.21 -13.17 -5.53
N LEU A 216 8.13 -13.20 -6.47
CA LEU A 216 9.53 -13.48 -6.23
C LEU A 216 10.32 -12.21 -6.56
N ARG A 217 10.99 -11.63 -5.57
CA ARG A 217 11.77 -10.40 -5.72
C ARG A 217 13.18 -10.60 -5.25
N TRP A 218 14.13 -10.16 -6.06
CA TRP A 218 15.50 -9.94 -5.66
C TRP A 218 15.68 -8.44 -5.40
N MET A 219 16.23 -8.08 -4.22
CA MET A 219 16.46 -6.69 -3.83
C MET A 219 17.82 -6.57 -3.16
N LYS A 220 18.66 -5.69 -3.68
CA LYS A 220 20.03 -5.52 -3.20
C LYS A 220 20.44 -4.05 -3.10
N PRO A 221 21.06 -3.62 -1.98
CA PRO A 221 21.79 -2.36 -1.93
C PRO A 221 23.03 -2.47 -2.80
N LEU A 222 23.09 -1.66 -3.88
CA LEU A 222 24.25 -1.57 -4.77
C LEU A 222 25.34 -0.71 -4.17
N SER A 223 24.96 0.24 -3.33
CA SER A 223 25.85 1.13 -2.58
C SER A 223 25.15 1.65 -1.34
N ARG A 224 25.83 2.50 -0.59
CA ARG A 224 25.27 3.17 0.60
C ARG A 224 24.01 4.00 0.32
N HIS A 225 23.81 4.42 -0.93
CA HIS A 225 22.70 5.27 -1.35
C HIS A 225 21.76 4.62 -2.36
N PHE A 226 22.22 3.61 -3.10
CA PHE A 226 21.45 3.03 -4.18
C PHE A 226 20.97 1.62 -3.83
N THR A 227 19.68 1.37 -4.03
CA THR A 227 19.05 0.05 -3.94
C THR A 227 18.38 -0.29 -5.26
N LEU A 228 18.56 -1.52 -5.73
CA LEU A 228 17.91 -2.07 -6.91
C LEU A 228 17.02 -3.22 -6.50
N ALA A 229 15.82 -3.30 -7.09
CA ALA A 229 14.96 -4.48 -6.97
C ALA A 229 14.43 -4.90 -8.33
N LEU A 230 14.28 -6.21 -8.50
CA LEU A 230 13.68 -6.86 -9.65
C LEU A 230 12.70 -7.91 -9.15
N SER A 231 11.54 -8.05 -9.76
CA SER A 231 10.55 -9.05 -9.38
C SER A 231 9.81 -9.65 -10.57
N ALA A 232 9.33 -10.87 -10.35
CA ALA A 232 8.24 -11.49 -11.08
C ALA A 232 7.05 -11.60 -10.11
N GLU A 233 5.90 -11.07 -10.50
CA GLU A 233 4.72 -10.89 -9.68
C GLU A 233 3.52 -11.60 -10.33
N ASN A 234 2.58 -12.09 -9.53
CA ASN A 234 1.37 -12.70 -10.05
C ASN A 234 0.59 -11.66 -10.87
N PRO A 235 0.18 -11.97 -12.10
CA PRO A 235 -0.55 -11.01 -12.92
C PRO A 235 -1.96 -10.79 -12.37
N ALA A 236 -2.41 -9.55 -12.35
CA ALA A 236 -3.69 -9.13 -11.80
C ALA A 236 -4.47 -8.27 -12.80
N GLN A 237 -4.71 -8.81 -13.99
CA GLN A 237 -5.42 -8.12 -15.05
C GLN A 237 -6.90 -7.90 -14.69
N GLN A 238 -7.38 -6.69 -14.92
CA GLN A 238 -8.80 -6.32 -14.80
C GLN A 238 -9.41 -6.09 -16.19
N THR A 239 -10.01 -7.15 -16.70
CA THR A 239 -10.67 -7.16 -18.02
C THR A 239 -11.97 -7.91 -17.92
N GLU A 240 -13.05 -7.32 -18.38
CA GLU A 240 -14.34 -8.02 -18.57
C GLU A 240 -14.55 -8.39 -20.03
N GLN A 241 -15.53 -9.28 -20.26
CA GLN A 241 -16.08 -9.46 -21.57
C GLN A 241 -16.86 -8.19 -21.95
N LEU A 242 -16.27 -7.39 -22.80
CA LEU A 242 -16.81 -6.08 -23.17
C LEU A 242 -17.63 -6.10 -24.44
N THR A 243 -17.55 -7.20 -25.22
CA THR A 243 -18.34 -7.42 -26.44
C THR A 243 -18.66 -8.91 -26.61
N ASP A 244 -19.63 -9.21 -27.46
CA ASP A 244 -19.96 -10.62 -27.83
C ASP A 244 -18.79 -11.29 -28.61
N LEU A 245 -17.80 -10.54 -29.04
CA LEU A 245 -16.65 -11.01 -29.81
C LEU A 245 -15.38 -11.21 -28.98
N THR A 246 -15.42 -10.92 -27.69
CA THR A 246 -14.24 -11.04 -26.82
C THR A 246 -14.57 -11.80 -25.54
N ALA A 247 -13.61 -12.57 -25.03
CA ALA A 247 -13.74 -13.25 -23.75
C ALA A 247 -12.47 -13.09 -22.91
N LYS A 248 -12.66 -13.15 -21.60
CA LYS A 248 -11.55 -13.15 -20.63
C LYS A 248 -10.77 -14.47 -20.76
N VAL A 249 -9.47 -14.38 -20.65
CA VAL A 249 -8.55 -15.52 -20.47
C VAL A 249 -7.60 -15.23 -19.34
N ASP A 250 -7.02 -16.27 -18.76
CA ASP A 250 -6.00 -16.13 -17.75
C ASP A 250 -4.67 -15.71 -18.40
N GLU A 251 -3.92 -14.93 -17.69
CA GLU A 251 -2.59 -14.49 -18.10
C GLU A 251 -1.59 -15.66 -18.03
N TRP A 252 -0.69 -15.73 -18.98
CA TRP A 252 0.28 -16.81 -19.11
C TRP A 252 1.72 -16.43 -18.70
N LEU A 253 1.96 -15.14 -18.49
CA LEU A 253 3.23 -14.62 -17.99
C LEU A 253 3.02 -13.81 -16.72
N PRO A 254 3.98 -13.85 -15.77
CA PRO A 254 3.98 -12.94 -14.64
C PRO A 254 4.19 -11.49 -15.10
N ASP A 255 3.74 -10.55 -14.27
CA ASP A 255 4.12 -9.15 -14.36
C ASP A 255 5.57 -9.00 -13.89
N PHE A 256 6.39 -8.25 -14.65
CA PHE A 256 7.77 -7.98 -14.28
C PHE A 256 7.91 -6.54 -13.80
N ALA A 257 8.37 -6.38 -12.55
CA ALA A 257 8.59 -5.05 -12.01
C ALA A 257 10.04 -4.85 -11.56
N ALA A 258 10.46 -3.59 -11.58
CA ALA A 258 11.78 -3.20 -11.14
C ALA A 258 11.74 -1.81 -10.51
N PHE A 259 12.63 -1.53 -9.57
CA PHE A 259 12.91 -0.16 -9.16
C PHE A 259 14.39 0.08 -8.92
N ILE A 260 14.80 1.34 -9.09
CA ILE A 260 16.01 1.90 -8.56
C ILE A 260 15.67 3.02 -7.59
N GLN A 261 16.26 2.98 -6.40
CA GLN A 261 16.04 3.96 -5.34
C GLN A 261 17.35 4.62 -4.95
N TYR A 262 17.35 5.95 -4.85
CA TYR A 262 18.41 6.73 -4.26
C TYR A 262 17.96 7.27 -2.90
N GLY A 263 18.64 6.89 -1.81
CA GLY A 263 18.39 7.34 -0.45
C GLY A 263 19.54 8.21 0.06
N TRP A 264 19.24 9.33 0.70
CA TRP A 264 20.27 10.27 1.22
C TRP A 264 20.24 10.40 2.74
N ARG A 265 19.09 10.15 3.37
CA ARG A 265 18.93 10.07 4.82
C ARG A 265 18.04 8.87 5.16
N LYS A 266 17.93 8.55 6.45
CA LYS A 266 17.03 7.52 6.92
C LYS A 266 15.58 7.85 6.49
N SER A 267 14.93 6.95 5.77
CA SER A 267 13.59 7.08 5.19
C SER A 267 13.39 8.16 4.09
N GLU A 268 14.38 8.96 3.74
CA GLU A 268 14.28 9.92 2.65
C GLU A 268 14.84 9.31 1.37
N HIS A 269 14.06 9.32 0.29
CA HIS A 269 14.48 8.76 -0.98
C HIS A 269 13.72 9.36 -2.17
N VAL A 270 14.29 9.12 -3.34
CA VAL A 270 13.60 9.15 -4.62
C VAL A 270 13.70 7.76 -5.23
N ARG A 271 12.59 7.26 -5.79
CA ARG A 271 12.49 5.96 -6.43
C ARG A 271 11.90 6.10 -7.82
N LEU A 272 12.52 5.45 -8.78
CA LEU A 272 11.96 5.22 -10.10
C LEU A 272 11.63 3.74 -10.23
N ALA A 273 10.36 3.42 -10.42
CA ALA A 273 9.88 2.07 -10.63
C ALA A 273 9.28 1.91 -12.03
N ALA A 274 9.37 0.72 -12.57
CA ALA A 274 8.80 0.32 -13.85
C ALA A 274 8.10 -1.03 -13.71
N ILE A 275 7.05 -1.26 -14.50
CA ILE A 275 6.37 -2.54 -14.61
C ILE A 275 6.09 -2.84 -16.08
N TYR A 276 6.24 -4.11 -16.47
CA TYR A 276 5.82 -4.67 -17.74
C TYR A 276 4.80 -5.78 -17.49
N ARG A 277 3.70 -5.74 -18.25
CA ARG A 277 2.57 -6.66 -18.12
C ARG A 277 2.25 -7.27 -19.46
N THR A 278 1.76 -8.52 -19.47
CA THR A 278 1.21 -9.17 -20.66
C THR A 278 -0.27 -9.40 -20.44
N LEU A 279 -1.08 -8.49 -20.94
CA LEU A 279 -2.53 -8.54 -20.85
C LEU A 279 -3.09 -9.45 -21.94
N SER A 280 -4.02 -10.33 -21.59
CA SER A 280 -4.50 -11.37 -22.51
C SER A 280 -6.02 -11.35 -22.66
N TYR A 281 -6.52 -11.63 -23.87
CA TYR A 281 -7.93 -11.83 -24.14
C TYR A 281 -8.12 -12.82 -25.30
N ARG A 282 -9.32 -13.37 -25.42
CA ARG A 282 -9.69 -14.22 -26.56
C ARG A 282 -10.54 -13.44 -27.54
N ASN A 283 -10.13 -13.39 -28.79
CA ASN A 283 -10.96 -12.95 -29.89
C ASN A 283 -11.82 -14.15 -30.36
N LEU A 284 -13.12 -14.06 -30.18
CA LEU A 284 -14.05 -15.15 -30.49
C LEU A 284 -14.30 -15.29 -31.99
N ALA A 285 -14.24 -14.20 -32.75
CA ALA A 285 -14.38 -14.24 -34.19
C ALA A 285 -13.22 -14.98 -34.87
N GLU A 286 -12.01 -14.79 -34.36
CA GLU A 286 -10.82 -15.47 -34.85
C GLU A 286 -10.56 -16.81 -34.19
N GLY A 287 -11.22 -17.08 -33.07
CA GLY A 287 -10.98 -18.28 -32.25
C GLY A 287 -9.59 -18.35 -31.62
N ALA A 288 -8.91 -17.20 -31.44
CA ALA A 288 -7.52 -17.09 -31.01
C ALA A 288 -7.35 -16.21 -29.77
N ASN A 289 -6.39 -16.57 -28.92
CA ASN A 289 -5.95 -15.72 -27.82
C ASN A 289 -5.00 -14.62 -28.37
N ARG A 290 -5.20 -13.41 -27.90
CA ARG A 290 -4.42 -12.22 -28.24
C ARG A 290 -3.74 -11.64 -27.00
N ASN A 291 -2.54 -11.11 -27.16
CA ASN A 291 -1.79 -10.48 -26.09
C ASN A 291 -1.53 -9.01 -26.40
N VAL A 292 -1.64 -8.17 -25.39
CA VAL A 292 -1.37 -6.72 -25.44
C VAL A 292 -0.33 -6.39 -24.39
N GLY A 293 0.75 -5.74 -24.75
CA GLY A 293 1.76 -5.28 -23.79
C GLY A 293 1.27 -4.09 -22.99
N GLY A 294 1.34 -4.20 -21.66
CA GLY A 294 1.17 -3.11 -20.71
C GLY A 294 2.52 -2.63 -20.18
N VAL A 295 2.67 -1.33 -19.94
CA VAL A 295 3.87 -0.75 -19.34
C VAL A 295 3.50 0.37 -18.39
N GLY A 296 4.20 0.49 -17.26
CA GLY A 296 4.02 1.57 -16.30
C GLY A 296 5.34 2.09 -15.78
N LEU A 297 5.36 3.39 -15.48
CA LEU A 297 6.45 4.06 -14.79
C LEU A 297 5.89 4.81 -13.59
N GLN A 298 6.60 4.77 -12.47
CA GLN A 298 6.30 5.54 -11.27
C GLN A 298 7.57 6.24 -10.79
N LEU A 299 7.46 7.54 -10.55
CA LEU A 299 8.45 8.32 -9.83
C LEU A 299 7.84 8.70 -8.49
N SER A 300 8.51 8.33 -7.39
CA SER A 300 8.07 8.64 -6.04
C SER A 300 9.18 9.23 -5.21
N SER A 301 8.83 10.03 -4.22
CA SER A 301 9.79 10.65 -3.31
C SER A 301 9.18 10.96 -1.96
N ILE A 302 9.98 10.78 -0.93
CA ILE A 302 9.77 11.33 0.40
C ILE A 302 11.00 12.12 0.81
N SER A 303 10.81 13.34 1.27
CA SER A 303 11.90 14.22 1.67
C SER A 303 11.52 15.08 2.88
N ARG A 304 12.52 15.49 3.64
CA ARG A 304 12.39 16.40 4.80
C ARG A 304 13.29 17.61 4.62
N PRO A 305 12.83 18.59 3.86
CA PRO A 305 13.60 19.81 3.64
C PRO A 305 13.83 20.62 4.94
N LEU A 306 12.92 20.47 5.90
CA LEU A 306 13.00 21.04 7.24
C LEU A 306 12.65 19.96 8.26
N ASP A 307 13.19 20.03 9.49
CA ASP A 307 12.91 19.04 10.54
C ASP A 307 11.41 18.79 10.79
N PRO A 308 10.53 19.84 10.86
CA PRO A 308 9.12 19.62 11.07
C PRO A 308 8.35 19.24 9.79
N LEU A 309 8.94 19.38 8.58
CA LEU A 309 8.23 19.25 7.31
C LEU A 309 8.64 17.99 6.57
N THR A 310 7.69 17.10 6.30
CA THR A 310 7.85 15.98 5.34
C THR A 310 7.02 16.26 4.09
N VAL A 311 7.64 16.05 2.95
CA VAL A 311 7.02 16.21 1.61
C VAL A 311 6.94 14.85 0.94
N TYR A 312 5.78 14.52 0.43
CA TYR A 312 5.47 13.32 -0.32
C TYR A 312 5.12 13.69 -1.76
N ALA A 313 5.64 12.95 -2.71
CA ALA A 313 5.32 13.16 -4.12
C ALA A 313 5.33 11.82 -4.88
N THR A 314 4.33 11.59 -5.71
CA THR A 314 4.25 10.44 -6.58
C THR A 314 3.64 10.84 -7.92
N VAL A 315 4.24 10.39 -9.01
CA VAL A 315 3.70 10.51 -10.37
C VAL A 315 3.75 9.14 -11.02
N THR A 316 2.66 8.72 -11.64
CA THR A 316 2.55 7.43 -12.32
C THR A 316 1.97 7.65 -13.70
N ALA A 317 2.57 7.03 -14.70
CA ALA A 317 2.05 7.00 -16.07
C ALA A 317 2.19 5.59 -16.63
N GLY A 318 1.16 5.11 -17.31
CA GLY A 318 1.22 3.76 -17.85
C GLY A 318 0.13 3.47 -18.87
N LYS A 319 0.31 2.36 -19.56
CA LYS A 319 -0.61 1.80 -20.53
C LYS A 319 -1.00 0.39 -20.05
N GLY A 320 -2.32 0.14 -19.88
CA GLY A 320 -2.79 -1.14 -19.30
C GLY A 320 -2.37 -1.33 -17.84
N THR A 321 -2.34 -0.26 -17.07
CA THR A 321 -1.94 -0.25 -15.64
C THR A 321 -2.99 0.39 -14.75
N ALA A 322 -4.20 0.53 -15.24
CA ALA A 322 -5.28 1.20 -14.53
C ALA A 322 -5.64 0.46 -13.22
N SER A 323 -5.68 -0.88 -13.25
CA SER A 323 -5.97 -1.71 -12.07
C SER A 323 -4.91 -1.62 -10.96
N LEU A 324 -3.73 -1.09 -11.24
CA LEU A 324 -2.69 -0.89 -10.23
C LEU A 324 -2.96 0.36 -9.37
N GLY A 325 -3.81 1.28 -9.83
CA GLY A 325 -4.15 2.53 -9.14
C GLY A 325 -5.42 2.44 -8.31
N GLY A 326 -5.45 3.11 -7.15
CA GLY A 326 -6.54 3.02 -6.19
C GLY A 326 -7.92 3.38 -6.72
N ASP A 327 -8.03 4.34 -7.63
CA ASP A 327 -9.31 4.77 -8.19
C ASP A 327 -9.92 3.77 -9.17
N MET A 328 -9.08 3.14 -9.97
CA MET A 328 -9.49 2.32 -11.12
C MET A 328 -9.35 0.82 -10.86
N LEU A 329 -9.04 0.43 -9.63
CA LEU A 329 -8.72 -0.95 -9.24
C LEU A 329 -9.73 -2.00 -9.72
N ILE A 330 -11.01 -1.69 -9.69
CA ILE A 330 -12.09 -2.62 -10.07
C ILE A 330 -12.90 -2.11 -11.26
N GLY A 331 -12.37 -1.16 -12.02
CA GLY A 331 -13.09 -0.54 -13.13
C GLY A 331 -12.94 -1.26 -14.48
N ASN A 332 -12.18 -2.36 -14.53
CA ASN A 332 -11.89 -3.12 -15.75
C ASN A 332 -11.26 -2.30 -16.89
N PHE A 333 -10.40 -1.34 -16.53
CA PHE A 333 -9.80 -0.39 -17.47
C PHE A 333 -8.43 -0.81 -18.03
N ASP A 334 -7.93 -2.02 -17.76
CA ASP A 334 -6.63 -2.47 -18.28
C ASP A 334 -6.70 -2.79 -19.78
N LEU A 335 -7.79 -3.45 -20.21
CA LEU A 335 -8.10 -3.68 -21.61
C LEU A 335 -9.52 -3.22 -21.91
N VAL A 336 -9.69 -2.49 -23.00
CA VAL A 336 -10.99 -1.97 -23.44
C VAL A 336 -11.17 -2.15 -24.93
N PRO A 337 -12.43 -2.17 -25.45
CA PRO A 337 -12.71 -2.34 -26.87
C PRO A 337 -12.07 -1.25 -27.72
N ASP A 338 -11.51 -1.65 -28.86
CA ASP A 338 -11.07 -0.73 -29.90
C ASP A 338 -12.30 -0.22 -30.66
N PRO A 339 -12.57 1.08 -30.70
CA PRO A 339 -13.76 1.62 -31.35
C PRO A 339 -13.76 1.45 -32.89
N GLU A 340 -12.59 1.22 -33.49
CA GLU A 340 -12.43 1.10 -34.94
C GLU A 340 -12.36 -0.37 -35.40
N ARG A 341 -12.11 -1.32 -34.49
CA ARG A 341 -11.88 -2.73 -34.82
C ARG A 341 -12.68 -3.65 -33.92
N GLU A 342 -13.70 -4.27 -34.46
CA GLU A 342 -14.52 -5.25 -33.73
C GLU A 342 -13.68 -6.45 -33.27
N GLY A 343 -13.95 -6.92 -32.04
CA GLY A 343 -13.26 -8.06 -31.44
C GLY A 343 -11.80 -7.80 -31.04
N VAL A 344 -11.35 -6.55 -31.12
CA VAL A 344 -10.00 -6.14 -30.70
C VAL A 344 -10.08 -5.33 -29.42
N LEU A 345 -9.25 -5.70 -28.44
CA LEU A 345 -9.03 -4.91 -27.23
C LEU A 345 -7.67 -4.22 -27.29
N TYR A 346 -7.60 -3.04 -26.70
CA TYR A 346 -6.33 -2.32 -26.54
C TYR A 346 -6.17 -1.86 -25.09
N ALA A 347 -4.94 -1.57 -24.70
CA ALA A 347 -4.59 -1.04 -23.38
C ALA A 347 -4.59 0.49 -23.43
N PRO A 348 -5.50 1.18 -22.71
CA PRO A 348 -5.51 2.64 -22.65
C PRO A 348 -4.40 3.19 -21.75
N TRP A 349 -4.09 4.47 -21.91
CA TRP A 349 -3.21 5.20 -21.02
C TRP A 349 -3.93 5.60 -19.72
N SER A 350 -3.19 5.58 -18.64
CA SER A 350 -3.57 6.18 -17.36
C SER A 350 -2.45 7.07 -16.85
N LEU A 351 -2.81 8.14 -16.14
CA LEU A 351 -1.90 9.09 -15.53
C LEU A 351 -2.40 9.40 -14.13
N GLY A 352 -1.50 9.40 -13.15
CA GLY A 352 -1.83 9.79 -11.79
C GLY A 352 -0.71 10.59 -11.14
N TRP A 353 -1.07 11.43 -10.18
CA TRP A 353 -0.12 12.13 -9.34
C TRP A 353 -0.69 12.32 -7.93
N CYS A 354 0.21 12.41 -6.96
CA CYS A 354 -0.11 12.71 -5.57
C CYS A 354 0.96 13.64 -5.01
N GLY A 355 0.53 14.69 -4.34
CA GLY A 355 1.36 15.57 -3.53
C GLY A 355 0.84 15.61 -2.10
N GLY A 356 1.72 15.51 -1.12
CA GLY A 356 1.34 15.57 0.28
C GLY A 356 2.38 16.29 1.13
N LEU A 357 1.90 16.95 2.17
CA LEU A 357 2.72 17.64 3.16
C LEU A 357 2.34 17.12 4.55
N GLN A 358 3.33 16.91 5.39
CA GLN A 358 3.14 16.65 6.81
C GLN A 358 3.95 17.66 7.60
N TRP A 359 3.29 18.32 8.56
CA TRP A 359 3.96 19.26 9.47
C TRP A 359 3.85 18.77 10.91
N ASN A 360 4.97 18.54 11.54
CA ASN A 360 5.07 18.08 12.93
C ASN A 360 5.26 19.31 13.85
N PHE A 361 4.23 19.64 14.62
CA PHE A 361 4.33 20.72 15.64
C PHE A 361 5.10 20.25 16.85
N LYS A 362 4.89 18.99 17.23
CA LYS A 362 5.55 18.27 18.33
C LYS A 362 5.62 16.80 17.95
N PRO A 363 6.40 15.96 18.64
CA PRO A 363 6.41 14.52 18.43
C PRO A 363 5.01 13.88 18.52
N GLU A 364 4.12 14.45 19.36
CA GLU A 364 2.79 13.90 19.60
C GLU A 364 1.71 14.50 18.69
N LEU A 365 1.99 15.60 17.97
CA LEU A 365 0.98 16.33 17.20
C LEU A 365 1.49 16.72 15.82
N PHE A 366 0.83 16.21 14.79
CA PHE A 366 1.11 16.60 13.41
C PHE A 366 -0.16 16.78 12.58
N VAL A 367 -0.03 17.50 11.48
CA VAL A 367 -1.07 17.66 10.47
C VAL A 367 -0.54 17.17 9.13
N SER A 368 -1.45 16.73 8.26
CA SER A 368 -1.14 16.43 6.87
C SER A 368 -2.16 17.06 5.93
N ALA A 369 -1.70 17.40 4.75
CA ALA A 369 -2.55 17.85 3.64
C ALA A 369 -2.14 17.09 2.38
N THR A 370 -3.12 16.62 1.63
CA THR A 370 -2.92 15.77 0.46
C THR A 370 -3.79 16.22 -0.68
N VAL A 371 -3.21 16.29 -1.87
CA VAL A 371 -3.94 16.46 -3.13
C VAL A 371 -3.47 15.41 -4.11
N SER A 372 -4.39 14.73 -4.76
CA SER A 372 -4.06 13.73 -5.76
C SER A 372 -5.10 13.65 -6.86
N GLN A 373 -4.69 13.17 -8.03
CA GLN A 373 -5.58 12.95 -9.15
C GLN A 373 -5.14 11.73 -9.93
N SER A 374 -6.12 10.93 -10.37
CA SER A 374 -5.94 9.88 -11.37
C SER A 374 -6.80 10.16 -12.59
N ARG A 375 -6.27 9.86 -13.78
CA ARG A 375 -6.92 10.07 -15.08
C ARG A 375 -6.88 8.81 -15.92
N TYR A 376 -8.01 8.52 -16.52
CA TYR A 376 -8.17 7.52 -17.57
C TYR A 376 -8.17 8.21 -18.94
N LEU A 377 -7.33 7.75 -19.86
CA LEU A 377 -7.06 8.40 -21.13
C LEU A 377 -7.23 7.39 -22.30
N PRO A 378 -8.47 7.01 -22.63
CA PRO A 378 -8.74 6.17 -23.79
C PRO A 378 -8.51 6.93 -25.11
N SER A 379 -8.34 6.18 -26.20
CA SER A 379 -8.15 6.76 -27.54
C SER A 379 -9.44 7.30 -28.18
N TYR A 380 -10.58 7.08 -27.53
CA TYR A 380 -11.91 7.54 -27.97
C TYR A 380 -12.55 8.45 -26.91
N THR A 381 -13.61 9.14 -27.28
CA THR A 381 -14.40 9.92 -26.33
C THR A 381 -15.32 8.95 -25.56
N PRO A 382 -15.05 8.72 -24.25
CA PRO A 382 -15.89 7.82 -23.46
C PRO A 382 -17.28 8.40 -23.25
N ALA A 383 -18.26 7.53 -22.99
CA ALA A 383 -19.61 7.92 -22.63
C ALA A 383 -19.62 8.81 -21.38
N ASP A 384 -20.69 9.61 -21.20
CA ASP A 384 -20.75 10.61 -20.13
C ASP A 384 -20.73 10.01 -18.72
N ASP A 385 -21.14 8.76 -18.56
CA ASP A 385 -21.14 7.98 -17.32
C ASP A 385 -19.83 7.22 -17.06
N THR A 386 -18.90 7.22 -18.02
CA THR A 386 -17.62 6.54 -17.89
C THR A 386 -16.64 7.39 -17.07
N TYR A 387 -15.92 6.74 -16.17
CA TYR A 387 -14.85 7.38 -15.38
C TYR A 387 -13.80 8.04 -16.29
N ARG A 388 -13.49 9.31 -16.04
CA ARG A 388 -12.46 10.07 -16.75
C ARG A 388 -11.32 10.49 -15.84
N TYR A 389 -11.64 10.98 -14.66
CA TYR A 389 -10.68 11.34 -13.62
C TYR A 389 -11.37 11.45 -12.26
N GLY A 390 -10.60 11.22 -11.21
CA GLY A 390 -10.96 11.53 -9.83
C GLY A 390 -9.93 12.47 -9.21
N THR A 391 -10.39 13.40 -8.39
CA THR A 391 -9.52 14.28 -7.59
C THR A 391 -9.79 14.04 -6.12
N TYR A 392 -8.74 13.82 -5.36
CA TYR A 392 -8.77 13.65 -3.91
C TYR A 392 -8.09 14.83 -3.23
N ILE A 393 -8.75 15.40 -2.24
CA ILE A 393 -8.21 16.48 -1.40
C ILE A 393 -8.57 16.15 0.04
N ALA A 394 -7.57 16.07 0.90
CA ALA A 394 -7.76 15.78 2.32
C ALA A 394 -6.84 16.64 3.19
N ALA A 395 -7.33 16.97 4.37
CA ALA A 395 -6.55 17.60 5.44
C ALA A 395 -6.80 16.85 6.74
N ASN A 396 -5.73 16.49 7.42
CA ASN A 396 -5.77 15.62 8.58
C ASN A 396 -5.05 16.23 9.77
N VAL A 397 -5.52 15.90 10.96
CA VAL A 397 -4.80 16.14 12.21
C VAL A 397 -4.64 14.82 12.94
N PHE A 398 -3.43 14.57 13.46
CA PHE A 398 -3.10 13.37 14.23
C PHE A 398 -2.50 13.76 15.58
N TRP A 399 -3.00 13.14 16.64
CA TRP A 399 -2.53 13.30 17.99
C TRP A 399 -2.20 11.97 18.64
N ASN A 400 -0.99 11.83 19.17
CA ASN A 400 -0.48 10.65 19.85
C ASN A 400 -0.38 10.94 21.35
N PRO A 401 -1.48 10.83 22.14
CA PRO A 401 -1.45 11.11 23.59
C PRO A 401 -0.48 10.20 24.35
N THR A 402 -0.19 9.04 23.79
CA THR A 402 0.86 8.13 24.27
C THR A 402 1.53 7.48 23.04
N PRO A 403 2.73 6.88 23.17
CA PRO A 403 3.39 6.18 22.07
C PRO A 403 2.58 5.01 21.47
N ARG A 404 1.49 4.61 22.12
CA ARG A 404 0.66 3.45 21.71
C ARG A 404 -0.76 3.83 21.33
N VAL A 405 -1.10 5.10 21.37
CA VAL A 405 -2.45 5.58 21.04
C VAL A 405 -2.33 6.73 20.04
N GLN A 406 -3.03 6.60 18.94
CA GLN A 406 -3.18 7.68 17.97
C GLN A 406 -4.65 7.98 17.76
N VAL A 407 -5.00 9.25 17.75
CA VAL A 407 -6.31 9.79 17.39
C VAL A 407 -6.12 10.67 16.15
N GLY A 408 -6.97 10.48 15.14
CA GLY A 408 -6.93 11.29 13.92
C GLY A 408 -8.31 11.78 13.53
N ALA A 409 -8.34 12.93 12.87
CA ALA A 409 -9.52 13.49 12.21
C ALA A 409 -9.12 14.00 10.81
N GLU A 410 -10.01 13.82 9.83
CA GLU A 410 -9.88 14.26 8.43
C GLU A 410 -11.04 15.19 8.07
#